data_ffc1ca1cb1fd71f02b3c26db93b30cf4
#
_entry.id   ffc1ca1cb1fd71f02b3c26db93b30cf4
#
_cell.length_a   1.000
_cell.length_b   1.000
_cell.length_c   1.000
_cell.angle_alpha   90.00
_cell.angle_beta   90.00
_cell.angle_gamma   90.00
#
_symmetry.space_group_name_H-M   'P 1'
#
loop_
_entity.id
_entity.type
_entity.pdbx_description
1 polymer ?
#
loop_
_entity_poly.entity_id
_entity_poly.type
_entity_poly.pdbx_seq_one_letter_code
_entity_poly.pdbx_strand_id
1 'polypeptide(L)'
;MKLIEKFLTKSGCYRAGRKIVVKGLMIHSVGCPQPRASAFISNWDKADAGACVHAIVEPGGDVYQLLPWDCRGWHCGGDANGTHIGVEMTEPATIRYTGGANWKETGDGKNTKSHVLATYQYAVELFAYLCQQYKLNPLA
;
A
#
# COMPACT_ATOMS: atom_id res chain seq x y z
N MET A 1 -1.28 -0.26 -15.03
CA MET A 1 -0.41 0.29 -13.97
C MET A 1 1.03 0.40 -14.44
N LYS A 2 1.82 1.28 -13.81
CA LYS A 2 3.27 1.38 -13.99
C LYS A 2 3.96 1.04 -12.67
N LEU A 3 4.66 -0.10 -12.62
CA LEU A 3 5.40 -0.53 -11.43
C LEU A 3 6.76 0.17 -11.40
N ILE A 4 7.05 0.82 -10.27
CA ILE A 4 8.27 1.59 -10.04
C ILE A 4 8.94 1.05 -8.78
N GLU A 5 10.13 0.49 -8.91
CA GLU A 5 10.92 0.04 -7.76
C GLU A 5 11.48 1.25 -7.00
N LYS A 6 11.15 1.34 -5.73
CA LYS A 6 11.58 2.41 -4.82
C LYS A 6 11.78 1.86 -3.41
N PHE A 7 12.68 0.90 -3.26
CA PHE A 7 12.89 0.23 -1.98
C PHE A 7 13.27 1.18 -0.86
N LEU A 8 12.62 1.00 0.29
CA LEU A 8 12.86 1.74 1.53
C LEU A 8 14.12 1.19 2.22
N THR A 9 15.28 1.45 1.65
CA THR A 9 16.53 0.81 2.06
C THR A 9 17.01 1.18 3.45
N LYS A 10 16.47 2.27 4.02
CA LYS A 10 16.76 2.71 5.40
C LYS A 10 15.77 2.16 6.42
N SER A 11 14.63 1.61 5.97
CA SER A 11 13.59 1.09 6.86
C SER A 11 14.06 -0.14 7.63
N GLY A 12 13.49 -0.33 8.83
CA GLY A 12 13.79 -1.49 9.68
C GLY A 12 13.46 -2.82 9.00
N CYS A 13 12.36 -2.90 8.22
CA CYS A 13 11.97 -4.11 7.50
C CYS A 13 12.99 -4.51 6.43
N TYR A 14 13.38 -3.54 5.58
CA TYR A 14 14.34 -3.80 4.51
C TYR A 14 15.69 -4.23 5.10
N ARG A 15 16.17 -3.53 6.11
CA ARG A 15 17.46 -3.82 6.77
C ARG A 15 17.47 -5.15 7.50
N ALA A 16 16.36 -5.53 8.13
CA ALA A 16 16.21 -6.83 8.76
C ALA A 16 16.21 -7.99 7.76
N GLY A 17 15.75 -7.74 6.53
CA GLY A 17 15.82 -8.68 5.42
C GLY A 17 15.11 -10.01 5.65
N ARG A 18 14.16 -10.07 6.60
CA ARG A 18 13.42 -11.31 6.90
C ARG A 18 12.58 -11.70 5.71
N LYS A 19 12.63 -12.98 5.33
CA LYS A 19 11.85 -13.51 4.21
C LYS A 19 10.53 -14.11 4.67
N ILE A 20 9.55 -14.07 3.78
CA ILE A 20 8.25 -14.71 3.96
C ILE A 20 7.95 -15.67 2.80
N VAL A 21 7.12 -16.67 3.08
CA VAL A 21 6.44 -17.43 2.04
C VAL A 21 5.10 -16.73 1.79
N VAL A 22 4.94 -16.16 0.60
CA VAL A 22 3.73 -15.41 0.27
C VAL A 22 2.53 -16.35 0.17
N LYS A 23 1.53 -16.16 1.02
CA LYS A 23 0.28 -16.93 1.07
C LYS A 23 -0.96 -16.10 0.75
N GLY A 24 -0.83 -14.79 0.71
CA GLY A 24 -1.94 -13.90 0.44
C GLY A 24 -1.52 -12.46 0.23
N LEU A 25 -2.51 -11.64 -0.10
CA LEU A 25 -2.37 -10.22 -0.36
C LEU A 25 -3.32 -9.46 0.56
N MET A 26 -2.91 -8.29 1.03
CA MET A 26 -3.72 -7.45 1.91
C MET A 26 -3.73 -6.02 1.39
N ILE A 27 -4.93 -5.49 1.18
CA ILE A 27 -5.15 -4.12 0.77
C ILE A 27 -5.39 -3.24 2.00
N HIS A 28 -4.79 -2.08 2.00
CA HIS A 28 -4.96 -1.04 3.00
C HIS A 28 -5.27 0.29 2.32
N SER A 29 -5.78 1.23 3.10
CA SER A 29 -5.85 2.64 2.75
C SER A 29 -5.04 3.41 3.78
N VAL A 30 -4.31 4.43 3.32
CA VAL A 30 -3.31 5.13 4.16
C VAL A 30 -3.87 5.82 5.41
N GLY A 31 -5.20 5.94 5.53
CA GLY A 31 -5.86 6.47 6.72
C GLY A 31 -5.68 7.99 6.92
N CYS A 32 -5.29 8.70 5.88
CA CYS A 32 -5.20 10.17 5.90
C CYS A 32 -5.38 10.74 4.49
N PRO A 33 -5.93 11.97 4.35
CA PRO A 33 -6.21 12.60 3.06
C PRO A 33 -4.94 13.05 2.35
N GLN A 34 -4.12 12.10 1.93
CA GLN A 34 -2.85 12.32 1.25
C GLN A 34 -2.82 11.58 -0.09
N PRO A 35 -2.91 12.30 -1.23
CA PRO A 35 -2.97 11.69 -2.56
C PRO A 35 -1.61 11.27 -3.14
N ARG A 36 -0.50 11.61 -2.49
CA ARG A 36 0.84 11.39 -3.04
C ARG A 36 1.63 10.37 -2.23
N ALA A 37 2.12 9.34 -2.91
CA ALA A 37 2.99 8.30 -2.35
C ALA A 37 4.31 8.87 -1.80
N SER A 38 4.83 9.93 -2.42
CA SER A 38 6.11 10.54 -2.01
C SER A 38 6.15 10.98 -0.55
N ALA A 39 5.02 11.43 0.01
CA ALA A 39 4.92 11.80 1.42
C ALA A 39 5.15 10.60 2.34
N PHE A 40 4.58 9.45 2.00
CA PHE A 40 4.74 8.19 2.75
C PHE A 40 6.13 7.60 2.58
N ILE A 41 6.65 7.57 1.35
CA ILE A 41 7.99 7.05 1.04
C ILE A 41 9.04 7.78 1.89
N SER A 42 8.97 9.12 1.95
CA SER A 42 9.90 9.92 2.75
C SER A 42 9.79 9.65 4.26
N ASN A 43 8.58 9.37 4.75
CA ASN A 43 8.35 9.09 6.17
C ASN A 43 8.70 7.67 6.57
N TRP A 44 8.51 6.70 5.66
CA TRP A 44 8.75 5.29 5.94
C TRP A 44 10.20 4.85 5.67
N ASP A 45 10.96 5.59 4.84
CA ASP A 45 12.37 5.29 4.58
C ASP A 45 13.30 5.79 5.70
N LYS A 46 12.98 5.37 6.93
CA LYS A 46 13.74 5.70 8.16
C LYS A 46 13.89 4.46 9.02
N ALA A 47 14.98 4.41 9.78
CA ALA A 47 15.30 3.26 10.63
C ALA A 47 14.28 3.03 11.76
N ASP A 48 13.65 4.08 12.23
CA ASP A 48 12.67 4.11 13.31
C ASP A 48 11.21 4.16 12.84
N ALA A 49 10.98 4.03 11.53
CA ALA A 49 9.63 3.95 10.99
C ALA A 49 8.91 2.70 11.52
N GLY A 50 7.78 2.89 12.18
CA GLY A 50 6.98 1.82 12.76
C GLY A 50 6.10 1.06 11.76
N ALA A 51 6.19 1.37 10.47
CA ALA A 51 5.42 0.73 9.40
C ALA A 51 6.28 0.52 8.16
N CYS A 52 6.10 -0.61 7.52
CA CYS A 52 6.70 -0.94 6.23
C CYS A 52 5.70 -1.74 5.41
N VAL A 53 5.36 -1.25 4.26
CA VAL A 53 4.43 -1.88 3.31
C VAL A 53 5.16 -2.22 2.02
N HIS A 54 4.66 -3.22 1.28
CA HIS A 54 5.34 -3.67 0.07
C HIS A 54 5.14 -2.76 -1.13
N ALA A 55 3.96 -2.12 -1.22
CA ALA A 55 3.69 -1.17 -2.29
C ALA A 55 2.69 -0.10 -1.85
N ILE A 56 2.71 1.03 -2.57
CA ILE A 56 1.72 2.10 -2.48
C ILE A 56 1.25 2.50 -3.87
N VAL A 57 -0.06 2.70 -4.02
CA VAL A 57 -0.75 2.94 -5.29
C VAL A 57 -1.25 4.37 -5.36
N GLU A 58 -0.93 5.08 -6.45
CA GLU A 58 -1.46 6.41 -6.79
C GLU A 58 -2.56 6.35 -7.87
N PRO A 59 -3.47 7.34 -7.93
CA PRO A 59 -4.58 7.36 -8.89
C PRO A 59 -4.13 7.57 -10.35
N GLY A 60 -2.89 8.01 -10.57
CA GLY A 60 -2.29 8.16 -11.89
C GLY A 60 -1.78 6.85 -12.51
N GLY A 61 -1.87 5.74 -11.78
CA GLY A 61 -1.39 4.44 -12.22
C GLY A 61 0.05 4.11 -11.86
N ASP A 62 0.75 5.02 -11.19
CA ASP A 62 2.05 4.73 -10.61
C ASP A 62 1.87 3.86 -9.34
N VAL A 63 2.57 2.75 -9.32
CA VAL A 63 2.64 1.81 -8.20
C VAL A 63 4.08 1.72 -7.75
N TYR A 64 4.37 2.20 -6.57
CA TYR A 64 5.72 2.17 -6.01
C TYR A 64 5.92 0.91 -5.19
N GLN A 65 6.83 0.03 -5.64
CA GLN A 65 7.27 -1.12 -4.85
C GLN A 65 8.31 -0.66 -3.84
N LEU A 66 7.98 -0.82 -2.55
CA LEU A 66 8.74 -0.28 -1.43
C LEU A 66 9.59 -1.32 -0.71
N LEU A 67 9.22 -2.60 -0.83
CA LEU A 67 9.97 -3.75 -0.33
C LEU A 67 10.02 -4.85 -1.41
N PRO A 68 11.04 -5.72 -1.40
CA PRO A 68 10.96 -6.98 -2.12
C PRO A 68 9.70 -7.74 -1.71
N TRP A 69 8.99 -8.34 -2.67
CA TRP A 69 7.70 -8.99 -2.40
C TRP A 69 7.77 -10.10 -1.35
N ASP A 70 8.90 -10.77 -1.26
CA ASP A 70 9.18 -11.83 -0.28
C ASP A 70 9.80 -11.33 1.03
N CYS A 71 9.87 -10.02 1.24
CA CYS A 71 10.34 -9.43 2.49
C CYS A 71 9.19 -9.35 3.50
N ARG A 72 9.46 -9.61 4.79
CA ARG A 72 8.46 -9.41 5.84
C ARG A 72 8.20 -7.92 6.06
N GLY A 73 6.96 -7.49 5.81
CA GLY A 73 6.51 -6.13 6.13
C GLY A 73 6.04 -5.96 7.57
N TRP A 74 5.70 -4.73 7.94
CA TRP A 74 5.03 -4.35 9.19
C TRP A 74 3.82 -3.47 8.86
N HIS A 75 2.75 -4.09 8.35
CA HIS A 75 1.60 -3.36 7.78
C HIS A 75 0.25 -3.68 8.43
N CYS A 76 0.12 -4.79 9.17
CA CYS A 76 -1.18 -5.21 9.69
C CYS A 76 -1.17 -5.63 11.15
N GLY A 77 0.01 -5.66 11.79
CA GLY A 77 0.17 -6.27 13.11
C GLY A 77 -0.09 -7.78 13.10
N GLY A 78 0.58 -8.55 13.92
CA GLY A 78 0.34 -9.99 14.06
C GLY A 78 0.89 -10.86 12.92
N ASP A 79 0.28 -12.05 12.75
CA ASP A 79 0.84 -13.14 11.96
C ASP A 79 0.83 -12.88 10.44
N ALA A 80 -0.12 -12.10 9.96
CA ALA A 80 -0.24 -11.82 8.52
C ALA A 80 0.97 -11.05 7.96
N ASN A 81 1.70 -10.30 8.77
CA ASN A 81 2.99 -9.72 8.37
C ASN A 81 4.02 -10.78 7.91
N GLY A 82 3.89 -12.01 8.39
CA GLY A 82 4.77 -13.13 8.04
C GLY A 82 4.37 -13.90 6.80
N THR A 83 3.24 -13.56 6.16
CA THR A 83 2.68 -14.37 5.07
C THR A 83 2.00 -13.56 3.96
N HIS A 84 1.72 -12.28 4.17
CA HIS A 84 0.98 -11.45 3.22
C HIS A 84 1.80 -10.29 2.69
N ILE A 85 1.62 -10.00 1.41
CA ILE A 85 2.06 -8.76 0.78
C ILE A 85 1.04 -7.68 1.12
N GLY A 86 1.47 -6.60 1.77
CA GLY A 86 0.62 -5.44 2.08
C GLY A 86 0.76 -4.36 1.02
N VAL A 87 -0.37 -3.81 0.59
CA VAL A 87 -0.43 -2.72 -0.40
C VAL A 87 -1.32 -1.60 0.14
N GLU A 88 -0.82 -0.39 0.10
CA GLU A 88 -1.56 0.83 0.50
C GLU A 88 -2.13 1.54 -0.72
N MET A 89 -3.35 2.02 -0.62
CA MET A 89 -3.92 2.99 -1.56
C MET A 89 -3.81 4.39 -0.97
N THR A 90 -3.34 5.36 -1.76
CA THR A 90 -3.42 6.78 -1.38
C THR A 90 -4.86 7.25 -1.32
N GLU A 91 -5.12 8.29 -0.53
CA GLU A 91 -6.45 8.85 -0.34
C GLU A 91 -6.58 10.26 -0.91
N PRO A 92 -7.79 10.65 -1.37
CA PRO A 92 -8.00 11.97 -1.95
C PRO A 92 -7.86 13.09 -0.89
N ALA A 93 -7.33 14.23 -1.31
CA ALA A 93 -7.24 15.42 -0.46
C ALA A 93 -8.62 16.05 -0.14
N THR A 94 -9.67 15.59 -0.79
CA THR A 94 -11.05 16.10 -0.69
C THR A 94 -11.88 15.40 0.38
N ILE A 95 -11.25 14.71 1.31
CA ILE A 95 -11.90 14.10 2.48
C ILE A 95 -11.30 14.63 3.78
N ARG A 96 -12.03 14.45 4.86
CA ARG A 96 -11.56 14.67 6.23
C ARG A 96 -12.10 13.60 7.16
N TYR A 97 -11.24 12.99 7.94
CA TYR A 97 -11.62 12.06 8.99
C TYR A 97 -12.32 12.80 10.13
N THR A 98 -13.36 12.17 10.66
CA THR A 98 -14.21 12.72 11.76
C THR A 98 -14.13 11.88 13.03
N GLY A 99 -13.42 10.74 12.98
CA GLY A 99 -13.17 9.85 14.10
C GLY A 99 -13.08 8.39 13.66
N GLY A 100 -12.02 7.70 14.04
CA GLY A 100 -11.76 6.33 13.57
C GLY A 100 -11.73 6.24 12.04
N ALA A 101 -12.48 5.32 11.47
CA ALA A 101 -12.62 5.15 10.02
C ALA A 101 -13.70 6.03 9.38
N ASN A 102 -14.40 6.85 10.15
CA ASN A 102 -15.44 7.73 9.62
C ASN A 102 -14.82 8.97 8.96
N TRP A 103 -15.32 9.32 7.80
CA TRP A 103 -14.87 10.49 7.04
C TRP A 103 -16.04 11.22 6.37
N LYS A 104 -15.78 12.43 5.93
CA LYS A 104 -16.70 13.23 5.12
C LYS A 104 -15.97 13.95 4.00
N GLU A 105 -16.68 14.26 2.94
CA GLU A 105 -16.18 15.11 1.87
C GLU A 105 -16.01 16.55 2.33
N THR A 106 -14.92 17.18 1.88
CA THR A 106 -14.59 18.59 2.15
C THR A 106 -14.46 19.41 0.87
N GLY A 107 -14.67 18.80 -0.29
CA GLY A 107 -14.52 19.40 -1.59
C GLY A 107 -15.42 18.77 -2.63
N ASP A 108 -14.89 18.59 -3.83
CA ASP A 108 -15.62 18.01 -4.96
C ASP A 108 -15.72 16.49 -4.86
N GLY A 109 -16.92 15.97 -4.57
CA GLY A 109 -17.19 14.53 -4.49
C GLY A 109 -16.88 13.75 -5.78
N LYS A 110 -16.88 14.42 -6.93
CA LYS A 110 -16.45 13.80 -8.18
C LYS A 110 -14.96 13.46 -8.16
N ASN A 111 -14.13 14.36 -7.63
CA ASN A 111 -12.70 14.12 -7.46
C ASN A 111 -12.43 13.04 -6.42
N THR A 112 -13.17 13.02 -5.31
CA THR A 112 -13.10 11.95 -4.30
C THR A 112 -13.37 10.59 -4.94
N LYS A 113 -14.49 10.44 -5.63
CA LYS A 113 -14.87 9.20 -6.30
C LYS A 113 -13.86 8.76 -7.36
N SER A 114 -13.41 9.70 -8.19
CA SER A 114 -12.44 9.44 -9.25
C SER A 114 -11.12 8.90 -8.69
N HIS A 115 -10.60 9.52 -7.61
CA HIS A 115 -9.38 9.07 -6.94
C HIS A 115 -9.53 7.64 -6.40
N VAL A 116 -10.58 7.39 -5.63
CA VAL A 116 -10.82 6.08 -5.00
C VAL A 116 -10.96 4.97 -6.04
N LEU A 117 -11.74 5.21 -7.10
CA LEU A 117 -11.91 4.23 -8.17
C LEU A 117 -10.61 3.95 -8.91
N ALA A 118 -9.81 4.97 -9.17
CA ALA A 118 -8.53 4.81 -9.88
C ALA A 118 -7.51 4.01 -9.04
N THR A 119 -7.31 4.37 -7.77
CA THR A 119 -6.40 3.63 -6.89
C THR A 119 -6.83 2.18 -6.70
N TYR A 120 -8.14 1.95 -6.54
CA TYR A 120 -8.69 0.61 -6.43
C TYR A 120 -8.44 -0.23 -7.70
N GLN A 121 -8.68 0.34 -8.88
CA GLN A 121 -8.44 -0.34 -10.14
C GLN A 121 -6.98 -0.77 -10.29
N TYR A 122 -6.04 0.12 -10.00
CA TYR A 122 -4.62 -0.21 -10.09
C TYR A 122 -4.16 -1.18 -9.00
N ALA A 123 -4.79 -1.14 -7.83
CA ALA A 123 -4.57 -2.17 -6.80
C ALA A 123 -5.03 -3.55 -7.27
N VAL A 124 -6.17 -3.63 -7.97
CA VAL A 124 -6.65 -4.88 -8.60
C VAL A 124 -5.68 -5.38 -9.67
N GLU A 125 -5.16 -4.51 -10.53
CA GLU A 125 -4.14 -4.88 -11.53
C GLU A 125 -2.87 -5.43 -10.86
N LEU A 126 -2.39 -4.78 -9.79
CA LEU A 126 -1.25 -5.26 -9.01
C LEU A 126 -1.54 -6.63 -8.38
N PHE A 127 -2.71 -6.81 -7.80
CA PHE A 127 -3.09 -8.07 -7.17
C PHE A 127 -3.20 -9.19 -8.20
N ALA A 128 -3.75 -8.94 -9.38
CA ALA A 128 -3.77 -9.92 -10.47
C ALA A 128 -2.35 -10.35 -10.88
N TYR A 129 -1.45 -9.39 -11.02
CA TYR A 129 -0.03 -9.66 -11.31
C TYR A 129 0.62 -10.53 -10.20
N LEU A 130 0.41 -10.18 -8.93
CA LEU A 130 0.98 -10.92 -7.79
C LEU A 130 0.36 -12.30 -7.62
N CYS A 131 -0.94 -12.47 -7.86
CA CYS A 131 -1.59 -13.77 -7.87
C CYS A 131 -0.97 -14.71 -8.92
N GLN A 132 -0.68 -14.21 -10.11
CA GLN A 132 -0.01 -14.98 -11.14
C GLN A 132 1.42 -15.37 -10.73
N GLN A 133 2.16 -14.39 -10.19
CA GLN A 133 3.56 -14.59 -9.79
C GLN A 133 3.70 -15.63 -8.67
N TYR A 134 2.82 -15.58 -7.68
CA TYR A 134 2.87 -16.44 -6.48
C TYR A 134 1.89 -17.61 -6.53
N LYS A 135 1.17 -17.82 -7.64
CA LYS A 135 0.18 -18.89 -7.83
C LYS A 135 -0.90 -18.86 -6.74
N LEU A 136 -1.33 -17.67 -6.34
CA LEU A 136 -2.39 -17.49 -5.36
C LEU A 136 -3.75 -17.67 -6.02
N ASN A 137 -4.69 -18.28 -5.29
CA ASN A 137 -6.09 -18.33 -5.72
C ASN A 137 -6.82 -17.06 -5.23
N PRO A 138 -7.25 -16.16 -6.12
CA PRO A 138 -7.93 -14.93 -5.70
C PRO A 138 -9.33 -15.16 -5.14
N LEU A 139 -9.85 -16.39 -5.24
CA LEU A 139 -11.16 -16.79 -4.73
C LEU A 139 -11.08 -17.63 -3.45
N ALA A 140 -9.87 -17.81 -2.90
CA ALA A 140 -9.65 -18.61 -1.69
C ALA A 140 -9.61 -17.74 -0.44
#